data_fc0dbe0cf9bfd9a46b11650c6c47ec8c
#
_entry.id   fc0dbe0cf9bfd9a46b11650c6c47ec8c
#
_cell.length_a   1.000
_cell.length_b   1.000
_cell.length_c   1.000
_cell.angle_alpha   90.00
_cell.angle_beta   90.00
_cell.angle_gamma   90.00
#
_symmetry.space_group_name_H-M   'P 1'
#
loop_
_entity.id
_entity.type
_entity.pdbx_description
1 polymer ?
#
loop_
_entity_poly.entity_id
_entity_poly.type
_entity_poly.pdbx_seq_one_letter_code
_entity_poly.pdbx_strand_id
1 'polypeptide(L)'
;MINRTSPEVRVPRLLVVHHTASPALRAMLEAVLAGARDPELAESGISVEVAPALAANATDVLAADGFVLGTPVNIGYMSGALKHFFDQVYYPCLGAKPGAPYGLYVHGDNNTTGAVRAVQSIATGMGWAEVVKPVTAVGPVGKDAERQCYDLGATVAANLALDRPARRIGTTDG
;
A
#
# COMPACT_ATOMS: atom_id res chain seq x y z
N MET A 1 -24.72 3.28 -36.71
CA MET A 1 -24.48 4.09 -35.49
C MET A 1 -23.45 3.37 -34.65
N ILE A 2 -22.22 3.87 -34.67
CA ILE A 2 -21.14 3.30 -33.85
C ILE A 2 -21.23 3.98 -32.47
N ASN A 3 -21.70 3.23 -31.48
CA ASN A 3 -21.75 3.71 -30.10
C ASN A 3 -20.31 3.78 -29.57
N ARG A 4 -19.69 4.97 -29.61
CA ARG A 4 -18.42 5.22 -28.94
C ARG A 4 -18.70 5.30 -27.44
N THR A 5 -18.63 4.16 -26.78
CA THR A 5 -18.47 4.12 -25.31
C THR A 5 -17.18 4.86 -24.97
N SER A 6 -17.30 6.02 -24.33
CA SER A 6 -16.15 6.72 -23.75
C SER A 6 -15.40 5.75 -22.84
N PRO A 7 -14.06 5.68 -22.89
CA PRO A 7 -13.32 4.80 -21.99
C PRO A 7 -13.67 5.19 -20.55
N GLU A 8 -14.21 4.23 -19.83
CA GLU A 8 -14.51 4.37 -18.40
C GLU A 8 -13.20 4.69 -17.68
N VAL A 9 -13.10 5.88 -17.08
CA VAL A 9 -11.89 6.31 -16.37
C VAL A 9 -11.76 5.45 -15.12
N ARG A 10 -10.95 4.40 -15.20
CA ARG A 10 -10.68 3.52 -14.06
C ARG A 10 -10.04 4.31 -12.92
N VAL A 11 -10.64 4.22 -11.75
CA VAL A 11 -10.12 4.82 -10.52
C VAL A 11 -8.96 3.96 -10.00
N PRO A 12 -7.75 4.51 -9.80
CA PRO A 12 -6.66 3.77 -9.18
C PRO A 12 -7.02 3.32 -7.76
N ARG A 13 -6.58 2.13 -7.39
CA ARG A 13 -6.89 1.51 -6.10
C ARG A 13 -5.62 1.27 -5.30
N LEU A 14 -5.57 1.85 -4.11
CA LEU A 14 -4.56 1.55 -3.10
C LEU A 14 -5.12 0.55 -2.10
N LEU A 15 -4.49 -0.61 -1.97
CA LEU A 15 -4.84 -1.62 -0.98
C LEU A 15 -3.89 -1.54 0.22
N VAL A 16 -4.46 -1.29 1.41
CA VAL A 16 -3.72 -1.33 2.67
C VAL A 16 -4.00 -2.66 3.35
N VAL A 17 -3.00 -3.53 3.40
CA VAL A 17 -3.06 -4.83 4.07
C VAL A 17 -2.33 -4.75 5.40
N HIS A 18 -3.02 -5.05 6.51
CA HIS A 18 -2.45 -4.82 7.83
C HIS A 18 -2.75 -5.93 8.82
N HIS A 19 -1.85 -6.07 9.80
CA HIS A 19 -2.11 -6.78 11.04
C HIS A 19 -1.92 -5.81 12.21
N THR A 20 -3.02 -5.30 12.73
CA THR A 20 -3.02 -4.29 13.79
C THR A 20 -3.30 -4.96 15.14
N ALA A 21 -2.23 -5.46 15.75
CA ALA A 21 -2.29 -6.24 16.99
C ALA A 21 -2.11 -5.38 18.27
N SER A 22 -1.86 -4.08 18.14
CA SER A 22 -1.56 -3.20 19.27
C SER A 22 -2.06 -1.76 19.06
N PRO A 23 -2.18 -0.95 20.11
CA PRO A 23 -2.46 0.48 19.99
C PRO A 23 -1.41 1.23 19.16
N ALA A 24 -0.14 0.85 19.27
CA ALA A 24 0.95 1.43 18.47
C ALA A 24 0.73 1.22 16.97
N LEU A 25 0.43 -0.01 16.55
CA LEU A 25 0.11 -0.29 15.14
C LEU A 25 -1.17 0.38 14.68
N ARG A 26 -2.14 0.58 15.57
CA ARG A 26 -3.35 1.33 15.24
C ARG A 26 -3.02 2.79 14.93
N ALA A 27 -2.21 3.45 15.75
CA ALA A 27 -1.78 4.82 15.48
C ALA A 27 -1.03 4.94 14.15
N MET A 28 -0.13 3.98 13.86
CA MET A 28 0.58 3.94 12.58
C MET A 28 -0.38 3.75 11.39
N LEU A 29 -1.33 2.81 11.49
CA LEU A 29 -2.34 2.59 10.45
C LEU A 29 -3.19 3.84 10.19
N GLU A 30 -3.69 4.47 11.25
CA GLU A 30 -4.51 5.68 11.15
C GLU A 30 -3.74 6.82 10.46
N ALA A 31 -2.46 6.99 10.79
CA ALA A 31 -1.59 7.97 10.15
C ALA A 31 -1.36 7.64 8.65
N VAL A 32 -1.10 6.38 8.31
CA VAL A 32 -0.99 5.93 6.90
C VAL A 32 -2.26 6.25 6.12
N LEU A 33 -3.42 5.94 6.69
CA LEU A 33 -4.70 6.19 6.03
C LEU A 33 -5.00 7.68 5.89
N ALA A 34 -4.62 8.49 6.87
CA ALA A 34 -4.74 9.94 6.78
C ALA A 34 -3.89 10.50 5.62
N GLY A 35 -2.65 10.04 5.48
CA GLY A 35 -1.78 10.44 4.37
C GLY A 35 -2.27 9.95 3.01
N ALA A 36 -2.70 8.69 2.90
CA ALA A 36 -3.23 8.14 1.66
C ALA A 36 -4.53 8.82 1.19
N ARG A 37 -5.26 9.44 2.12
CA ARG A 37 -6.51 10.17 1.88
C ARG A 37 -6.33 11.69 2.02
N ASP A 38 -5.10 12.18 1.89
CA ASP A 38 -4.81 13.60 1.96
C ASP A 38 -5.73 14.39 1.01
N PRO A 39 -6.37 15.49 1.46
CA PRO A 39 -7.25 16.31 0.63
C PRO A 39 -6.60 16.83 -0.65
N GLU A 40 -5.28 17.08 -0.64
CA GLU A 40 -4.53 17.50 -1.84
C GLU A 40 -4.47 16.38 -2.90
N LEU A 41 -4.57 15.12 -2.48
CA LEU A 41 -4.64 13.96 -3.37
C LEU A 41 -6.08 13.58 -3.74
N ALA A 42 -7.09 14.15 -3.08
CA ALA A 42 -8.50 13.81 -3.29
C ALA A 42 -8.95 14.05 -4.73
N GLU A 43 -8.44 15.09 -5.39
CA GLU A 43 -8.71 15.38 -6.81
C GLU A 43 -8.18 14.29 -7.75
N SER A 44 -7.22 13.51 -7.31
CA SER A 44 -6.69 12.37 -8.06
C SER A 44 -7.65 11.19 -8.13
N GLY A 45 -8.70 11.18 -7.30
CA GLY A 45 -9.76 10.18 -7.33
C GLY A 45 -9.28 8.77 -6.99
N ILE A 46 -8.27 8.63 -6.11
CA ILE A 46 -7.74 7.33 -5.69
C ILE A 46 -8.71 6.71 -4.68
N SER A 47 -9.05 5.43 -4.88
CA SER A 47 -9.77 4.63 -3.89
C SER A 47 -8.79 3.99 -2.92
N VAL A 48 -9.00 4.15 -1.62
CA VAL A 48 -8.18 3.53 -0.57
C VAL A 48 -9.00 2.46 0.14
N GLU A 49 -8.64 1.21 -0.11
CA GLU A 49 -9.24 0.03 0.50
C GLU A 49 -8.35 -0.49 1.63
N VAL A 50 -8.97 -0.93 2.71
CA VAL A 50 -8.26 -1.41 3.92
C VAL A 50 -8.74 -2.81 4.23
N ALA A 51 -7.81 -3.75 4.34
CA ALA A 51 -8.12 -5.13 4.64
C ALA A 51 -7.18 -5.70 5.72
N PRO A 52 -7.74 -6.31 6.77
CA PRO A 52 -6.94 -7.15 7.67
C PRO A 52 -6.24 -8.26 6.88
N ALA A 53 -4.98 -8.56 7.23
CA ALA A 53 -4.16 -9.52 6.48
C ALA A 53 -4.80 -10.92 6.36
N LEU A 54 -5.57 -11.35 7.36
CA LEU A 54 -6.29 -12.64 7.31
C LEU A 54 -7.54 -12.62 6.42
N ALA A 55 -8.03 -11.44 6.01
CA ALA A 55 -9.20 -11.29 5.16
C ALA A 55 -8.84 -10.94 3.71
N ALA A 56 -7.71 -10.27 3.50
CA ALA A 56 -7.23 -9.90 2.17
C ALA A 56 -6.89 -11.15 1.33
N ASN A 57 -7.19 -11.10 0.04
CA ASN A 57 -7.08 -12.25 -0.85
C ASN A 57 -6.58 -11.86 -2.25
N ALA A 58 -6.45 -12.85 -3.15
CA ALA A 58 -5.94 -12.65 -4.50
C ALA A 58 -6.81 -11.70 -5.33
N THR A 59 -8.13 -11.70 -5.15
CA THR A 59 -9.02 -10.78 -5.88
C THR A 59 -8.73 -9.33 -5.50
N ASP A 60 -8.47 -9.05 -4.22
CA ASP A 60 -8.12 -7.72 -3.74
C ASP A 60 -6.79 -7.25 -4.36
N VAL A 61 -5.78 -8.13 -4.40
CA VAL A 61 -4.48 -7.83 -5.01
C VAL A 61 -4.62 -7.57 -6.50
N LEU A 62 -5.38 -8.39 -7.23
CA LEU A 62 -5.59 -8.22 -8.68
C LEU A 62 -6.36 -6.94 -9.00
N ALA A 63 -7.24 -6.48 -8.12
CA ALA A 63 -8.00 -5.24 -8.28
C ALA A 63 -7.19 -4.00 -7.93
N ALA A 64 -6.15 -4.11 -7.08
CA ALA A 64 -5.33 -3.00 -6.63
C ALA A 64 -4.28 -2.58 -7.67
N ASP A 65 -3.82 -1.34 -7.57
CA ASP A 65 -2.76 -0.76 -8.40
C ASP A 65 -1.51 -0.45 -7.58
N GLY A 66 -1.63 -0.39 -6.25
CA GLY A 66 -0.52 -0.21 -5.32
C GLY A 66 -0.89 -0.71 -3.93
N PHE A 67 0.11 -0.80 -3.06
CA PHE A 67 -0.02 -1.49 -1.78
C PHE A 67 0.64 -0.72 -0.64
N VAL A 68 0.02 -0.75 0.54
CA VAL A 68 0.70 -0.48 1.81
C VAL A 68 0.57 -1.71 2.68
N LEU A 69 1.68 -2.14 3.26
CA LEU A 69 1.75 -3.32 4.11
C LEU A 69 2.09 -2.91 5.54
N GLY A 70 1.35 -3.42 6.51
CA GLY A 70 1.56 -3.12 7.92
C GLY A 70 1.64 -4.38 8.78
N THR A 71 2.70 -4.50 9.59
CA THR A 71 2.92 -5.69 10.41
C THR A 71 3.62 -5.39 11.74
N PRO A 72 3.25 -6.09 12.82
CA PRO A 72 4.13 -6.19 13.97
C PRO A 72 5.33 -7.08 13.65
N VAL A 73 6.38 -6.97 14.46
CA VAL A 73 7.43 -7.97 14.52
C VAL A 73 6.99 -9.08 15.49
N ASN A 74 6.86 -10.28 14.98
CA ASN A 74 6.60 -11.48 15.79
C ASN A 74 7.78 -12.45 15.65
N ILE A 75 8.44 -12.74 16.76
CA ILE A 75 9.59 -13.67 16.79
C ILE A 75 10.66 -13.30 15.73
N GLY A 76 10.99 -12.02 15.63
CA GLY A 76 12.03 -11.51 14.72
C GLY A 76 11.63 -11.50 13.23
N TYR A 77 10.36 -11.73 12.91
CA TYR A 77 9.83 -11.88 11.55
C TYR A 77 8.53 -11.08 11.38
N MET A 78 7.98 -11.01 10.16
CA MET A 78 6.62 -10.47 9.99
C MET A 78 5.60 -11.33 10.75
N SER A 79 4.45 -10.78 11.05
CA SER A 79 3.39 -11.54 11.70
C SER A 79 2.92 -12.73 10.85
N GLY A 80 2.48 -13.79 11.52
CA GLY A 80 1.87 -14.94 10.84
C GLY A 80 0.66 -14.56 10.00
N ALA A 81 -0.09 -13.54 10.39
CA ALA A 81 -1.22 -13.03 9.62
C ALA A 81 -0.77 -12.43 8.28
N LEU A 82 0.27 -11.60 8.25
CA LEU A 82 0.79 -11.06 7.00
C LEU A 82 1.46 -12.14 6.15
N LYS A 83 2.18 -13.09 6.77
CA LYS A 83 2.75 -14.23 6.06
C LYS A 83 1.65 -15.10 5.42
N HIS A 84 0.55 -15.34 6.14
CA HIS A 84 -0.61 -16.04 5.60
C HIS A 84 -1.18 -15.33 4.35
N PHE A 85 -1.33 -14.01 4.41
CA PHE A 85 -1.74 -13.24 3.23
C PHE A 85 -0.80 -13.52 2.04
N PHE A 86 0.50 -13.43 2.22
CA PHE A 86 1.46 -13.71 1.15
C PHE A 86 1.37 -15.15 0.64
N ASP A 87 1.19 -16.14 1.53
CA ASP A 87 1.03 -17.54 1.12
C ASP A 87 -0.21 -17.75 0.23
N GLN A 88 -1.28 -16.99 0.47
CA GLN A 88 -2.50 -17.05 -0.34
C GLN A 88 -2.37 -16.35 -1.69
N VAL A 89 -1.61 -15.25 -1.77
CA VAL A 89 -1.62 -14.40 -2.98
C VAL A 89 -0.38 -14.56 -3.85
N TYR A 90 0.72 -15.09 -3.33
CA TYR A 90 2.00 -15.12 -4.03
C TYR A 90 1.89 -15.79 -5.40
N TYR A 91 1.53 -17.04 -5.45
CA TYR A 91 1.43 -17.76 -6.72
C TYR A 91 0.26 -17.30 -7.60
N PRO A 92 -0.96 -17.09 -7.08
CA PRO A 92 -2.07 -16.62 -7.91
C PRO A 92 -1.84 -15.24 -8.55
N CYS A 93 -1.05 -14.39 -7.90
CA CYS A 93 -0.80 -13.02 -8.35
C CYS A 93 0.62 -12.78 -8.89
N LEU A 94 1.44 -13.82 -8.98
CA LEU A 94 2.83 -13.72 -9.42
C LEU A 94 2.90 -13.12 -10.84
N GLY A 95 3.63 -12.01 -10.97
CA GLY A 95 3.78 -11.29 -12.23
C GLY A 95 2.54 -10.53 -12.72
N ALA A 96 1.45 -10.51 -11.95
CA ALA A 96 0.22 -9.81 -12.35
C ALA A 96 0.30 -8.28 -12.18
N LYS A 97 1.15 -7.80 -11.27
CA LYS A 97 1.27 -6.37 -10.91
C LYS A 97 2.74 -5.91 -10.97
N PRO A 98 3.43 -6.05 -12.09
CA PRO A 98 4.83 -5.67 -12.19
C PRO A 98 4.99 -4.15 -12.01
N GLY A 99 5.92 -3.76 -11.14
CA GLY A 99 6.19 -2.36 -10.83
C GLY A 99 5.15 -1.67 -9.95
N ALA A 100 4.15 -2.38 -9.43
CA ALA A 100 3.16 -1.78 -8.54
C ALA A 100 3.85 -1.11 -7.33
N PRO A 101 3.59 0.18 -7.07
CA PRO A 101 4.22 0.89 -5.97
C PRO A 101 3.76 0.32 -4.63
N TYR A 102 4.70 0.13 -3.71
CA TYR A 102 4.34 -0.23 -2.34
C TYR A 102 5.14 0.51 -1.28
N GLY A 103 4.57 0.56 -0.08
CA GLY A 103 5.20 1.02 1.14
C GLY A 103 4.98 0.02 2.28
N LEU A 104 5.81 0.10 3.30
CA LEU A 104 5.81 -0.81 4.45
C LEU A 104 5.95 -0.04 5.76
N TYR A 105 5.13 -0.36 6.75
CA TYR A 105 5.36 0.06 8.13
C TYR A 105 5.42 -1.14 9.07
N VAL A 106 6.33 -1.06 10.03
CA VAL A 106 6.64 -2.16 10.96
C VAL A 106 6.79 -1.63 12.37
N HIS A 107 6.19 -2.29 13.32
CA HIS A 107 6.36 -2.01 14.74
C HIS A 107 6.90 -3.23 15.48
N GLY A 108 7.90 -3.02 16.33
CA GLY A 108 8.48 -4.06 17.18
C GLY A 108 8.94 -3.55 18.53
N ASP A 109 9.25 -4.47 19.44
CA ASP A 109 9.73 -4.11 20.77
C ASP A 109 11.25 -3.86 20.78
N ASN A 110 12.00 -4.55 19.92
CA ASN A 110 13.47 -4.52 19.92
C ASN A 110 14.07 -4.22 18.54
N ASN A 111 13.72 -5.04 17.55
CA ASN A 111 14.37 -5.03 16.25
C ASN A 111 13.37 -5.35 15.14
N THR A 112 13.34 -4.51 14.12
CA THR A 112 12.42 -4.63 12.98
C THR A 112 13.06 -5.23 11.73
N THR A 113 14.39 -5.41 11.71
CA THR A 113 15.17 -5.79 10.52
C THR A 113 14.68 -7.08 9.87
N GLY A 114 14.39 -8.12 10.66
CA GLY A 114 13.94 -9.40 10.14
C GLY A 114 12.58 -9.31 9.44
N ALA A 115 11.64 -8.56 10.02
CA ALA A 115 10.32 -8.34 9.41
C ALA A 115 10.43 -7.52 8.12
N VAL A 116 11.22 -6.44 8.12
CA VAL A 116 11.44 -5.61 6.93
C VAL A 116 12.02 -6.44 5.79
N ARG A 117 13.10 -7.18 6.04
CA ARG A 117 13.75 -8.04 5.02
C ARG A 117 12.80 -9.09 4.46
N ALA A 118 12.01 -9.71 5.32
CA ALA A 118 11.06 -10.74 4.92
C ALA A 118 9.99 -10.20 3.96
N VAL A 119 9.39 -9.05 4.30
CA VAL A 119 8.39 -8.41 3.43
C VAL A 119 9.02 -7.94 2.12
N GLN A 120 10.17 -7.26 2.17
CA GLN A 120 10.86 -6.78 0.98
C GLN A 120 11.25 -7.92 0.02
N SER A 121 11.70 -9.06 0.55
CA SER A 121 12.04 -10.23 -0.26
C SER A 121 10.83 -10.76 -1.03
N ILE A 122 9.68 -10.87 -0.37
CA ILE A 122 8.46 -11.36 -1.01
C ILE A 122 7.91 -10.34 -2.01
N ALA A 123 7.85 -9.06 -1.65
CA ALA A 123 7.38 -7.99 -2.53
C ALA A 123 8.25 -7.89 -3.81
N THR A 124 9.57 -8.01 -3.67
CA THR A 124 10.49 -8.10 -4.82
C THR A 124 10.18 -9.32 -5.69
N GLY A 125 9.94 -10.48 -5.09
CA GLY A 125 9.55 -11.69 -5.81
C GLY A 125 8.24 -11.53 -6.58
N MET A 126 7.29 -10.75 -6.06
CA MET A 126 6.04 -10.40 -6.75
C MET A 126 6.22 -9.33 -7.84
N GLY A 127 7.40 -8.73 -7.95
CA GLY A 127 7.69 -7.67 -8.90
C GLY A 127 7.19 -6.28 -8.48
N TRP A 128 6.85 -6.07 -7.20
CA TRP A 128 6.42 -4.77 -6.68
C TRP A 128 7.62 -3.84 -6.46
N ALA A 129 7.39 -2.53 -6.59
CA ALA A 129 8.42 -1.50 -6.44
C ALA A 129 8.27 -0.74 -5.11
N GLU A 130 9.31 -0.78 -4.27
CA GLU A 130 9.37 0.05 -3.07
C GLU A 130 9.57 1.52 -3.46
N VAL A 131 8.58 2.37 -3.20
CA VAL A 131 8.61 3.78 -3.60
C VAL A 131 8.91 4.73 -2.45
N VAL A 132 8.97 4.20 -1.24
CA VAL A 132 9.29 4.94 -0.02
C VAL A 132 9.97 3.99 0.97
N LYS A 133 10.95 4.51 1.71
CA LYS A 133 11.65 3.70 2.73
C LYS A 133 10.65 3.18 3.76
N PRO A 134 10.81 1.93 4.24
CA PRO A 134 9.99 1.40 5.31
C PRO A 134 10.01 2.29 6.55
N VAL A 135 8.84 2.53 7.12
CA VAL A 135 8.72 3.18 8.43
C VAL A 135 8.84 2.11 9.50
N THR A 136 9.81 2.26 10.38
CA THR A 136 10.02 1.33 11.48
C THR A 136 9.94 2.05 12.81
N ALA A 137 9.17 1.51 13.75
CA ALA A 137 9.10 2.01 15.11
C ALA A 137 9.39 0.89 16.10
N VAL A 138 10.17 1.24 17.15
CA VAL A 138 10.52 0.35 18.26
C VAL A 138 10.01 0.98 19.54
N GLY A 139 9.27 0.21 20.35
CA GLY A 139 8.68 0.72 21.57
C GLY A 139 7.52 1.69 21.32
N PRO A 140 7.36 2.75 22.14
CA PRO A 140 6.26 3.70 21.99
C PRO A 140 6.29 4.43 20.65
N VAL A 141 5.13 4.52 20.01
CA VAL A 141 4.96 5.30 18.77
C VAL A 141 4.67 6.75 19.14
N GLY A 142 5.55 7.65 18.71
CA GLY A 142 5.42 9.09 18.90
C GLY A 142 5.08 9.81 17.59
N LYS A 143 4.92 11.15 17.69
CA LYS A 143 4.51 12.01 16.56
C LYS A 143 5.41 11.92 15.33
N ASP A 144 6.71 11.66 15.50
CA ASP A 144 7.62 11.52 14.37
C ASP A 144 7.35 10.25 13.57
N ALA A 145 7.07 9.12 14.24
CA ALA A 145 6.68 7.89 13.57
C ALA A 145 5.30 8.03 12.90
N GLU A 146 4.35 8.70 13.55
CA GLU A 146 3.05 8.99 12.95
C GLU A 146 3.20 9.86 11.69
N ARG A 147 4.04 10.90 11.72
CA ARG A 147 4.32 11.73 10.53
C ARG A 147 4.94 10.91 9.41
N GLN A 148 5.93 10.08 9.71
CA GLN A 148 6.54 9.20 8.71
C GLN A 148 5.51 8.23 8.10
N CYS A 149 4.58 7.71 8.89
CA CYS A 149 3.48 6.88 8.42
C CYS A 149 2.51 7.68 7.51
N TYR A 150 2.20 8.92 7.88
CA TYR A 150 1.41 9.81 7.02
C TYR A 150 2.11 10.02 5.67
N ASP A 151 3.39 10.39 5.71
CA ASP A 151 4.19 10.62 4.49
C ASP A 151 4.29 9.34 3.63
N LEU A 152 4.39 8.17 4.26
CA LEU A 152 4.37 6.88 3.56
C LEU A 152 3.06 6.68 2.80
N GLY A 153 1.93 6.85 3.46
CA GLY A 153 0.61 6.72 2.84
C GLY A 153 0.41 7.70 1.68
N ALA A 154 0.76 8.97 1.91
CA ALA A 154 0.68 10.02 0.89
C ALA A 154 1.59 9.74 -0.32
N THR A 155 2.83 9.27 -0.08
CA THR A 155 3.79 8.97 -1.15
C THR A 155 3.32 7.83 -2.04
N VAL A 156 2.82 6.73 -1.46
CA VAL A 156 2.30 5.62 -2.27
C VAL A 156 1.07 6.05 -3.07
N ALA A 157 0.16 6.79 -2.46
CA ALA A 157 -1.01 7.33 -3.16
C ALA A 157 -0.62 8.29 -4.29
N ALA A 158 0.33 9.20 -4.05
CA ALA A 158 0.82 10.12 -5.07
C ALA A 158 1.46 9.39 -6.28
N ASN A 159 2.18 8.30 -6.05
CA ASN A 159 2.72 7.48 -7.14
C ASN A 159 1.60 6.90 -8.03
N LEU A 160 0.48 6.48 -7.45
CA LEU A 160 -0.68 6.02 -8.23
C LEU A 160 -1.35 7.14 -9.03
N ALA A 161 -1.32 8.37 -8.51
CA ALA A 161 -1.86 9.53 -9.20
C ALA A 161 -1.03 9.90 -10.45
N LEU A 162 0.29 9.76 -10.37
CA LEU A 162 1.23 10.09 -11.45
C LEU A 162 1.18 9.09 -12.61
N ASP A 163 0.89 7.82 -12.33
CA ASP A 163 0.78 6.76 -13.35
C ASP A 163 -0.47 6.86 -14.24
N ARG A 164 -1.31 7.88 -14.03
CA ARG A 164 -2.46 8.13 -14.91
C ARG A 164 -1.97 8.64 -16.25
N PRO A 165 -2.38 8.03 -17.38
CA PRO A 165 -2.14 8.61 -18.68
C PRO A 165 -2.75 10.02 -18.69
N ALA A 166 -1.91 11.03 -18.99
CA ALA A 166 -2.29 12.43 -19.00
C ALA A 166 -3.61 12.57 -19.78
N ARG A 167 -4.62 13.22 -19.18
CA ARG A 167 -5.78 13.69 -19.94
C ARG A 167 -5.24 14.52 -21.09
N ARG A 168 -5.34 14.00 -22.32
CA ARG A 168 -5.20 14.86 -23.50
C ARG A 168 -6.35 15.87 -23.41
N ILE A 169 -6.02 17.05 -22.94
CA ILE A 169 -6.89 18.22 -23.13
C ILE A 169 -6.93 18.40 -24.63
N GLY A 170 -8.03 18.04 -25.25
CA GLY A 170 -8.28 18.33 -26.64
C GLY A 170 -8.24 19.85 -26.80
N THR A 171 -7.17 20.38 -27.33
CA THR A 171 -7.17 21.71 -27.93
C THR A 171 -8.11 21.61 -29.14
N THR A 172 -9.31 22.10 -28.96
CA THR A 172 -10.17 22.49 -30.08
C THR A 172 -9.58 23.76 -30.63
N ASP A 173 -8.72 23.64 -31.62
CA ASP A 173 -8.46 24.72 -32.54
C ASP A 173 -9.68 24.90 -33.43
N GLY A 174 -10.18 26.15 -33.43
CA GLY A 174 -11.35 26.63 -34.15
C GLY A 174 -11.14 26.77 -35.67
#